data_6e771883567eba01d056d961516f2ed3
#
_entry.id   6e771883567eba01d056d961516f2ed3
#
_cell.length_a   1.000
_cell.length_b   1.000
_cell.length_c   1.000
_cell.angle_alpha   90.00
_cell.angle_beta   90.00
_cell.angle_gamma   90.00
#
_symmetry.space_group_name_H-M   'P 1'
#
loop_
_entity.id
_entity.type
_entity.pdbx_description
1 polymer ?
#
loop_
_entity_poly.entity_id
_entity_poly.type
_entity_poly.pdbx_seq_one_letter_code
_entity_poly.pdbx_strand_id
1 'polypeptide(L)'
;MEDLKNALSENAAFYRDQERRIIARLAMLPKGRIRSKTIGGVAYLYLQYRKGRSVRTDYVGKEVPRELSDRLAERRRLEKELPRVREALRFLRSTRREEIDLTDPVLAILRAMTRNRLWEAGFEIIGSWCFLLYQKHLPLERYPLRTEDLDILVPRPFKGRPFDLSGLLQRLGFSQHFNPDGSMYFTGGGIKVEFVTKERRDGTRPPRHIKEIALTPQELRYLDILLADPIVLKLGQGIRARVPSPSAFLLHKLFLAARPERRDKKEKDIKQAVFIGQYALTEKPETVRLLALWGGLPKKWKALIRQSLVKAREIMPLEDAVIRRLLDLLR
;
A
#
# COMPACT_ATOMS: atom_id res chain seq x y z
N MET A 1 -9.16 -24.38 -5.05
CA MET A 1 -9.99 -24.37 -3.81
C MET A 1 -9.14 -24.25 -2.54
N GLU A 2 -8.05 -25.00 -2.43
CA GLU A 2 -7.17 -24.98 -1.24
C GLU A 2 -6.46 -23.63 -1.03
N ASP A 3 -6.01 -22.97 -2.10
CA ASP A 3 -5.31 -21.69 -2.03
C ASP A 3 -6.20 -20.52 -1.56
N LEU A 4 -7.49 -20.48 -1.93
CA LEU A 4 -8.41 -19.45 -1.47
C LEU A 4 -8.82 -19.66 0.00
N LYS A 5 -9.03 -20.92 0.41
CA LYS A 5 -9.27 -21.26 1.82
C LYS A 5 -8.07 -20.86 2.68
N ASN A 6 -6.85 -21.08 2.17
CA ASN A 6 -5.62 -20.67 2.82
C ASN A 6 -5.51 -19.15 2.90
N ALA A 7 -5.77 -18.43 1.81
CA ALA A 7 -5.74 -16.96 1.79
C ALA A 7 -6.78 -16.33 2.74
N LEU A 8 -8.02 -16.84 2.78
CA LEU A 8 -9.06 -16.38 3.71
C LEU A 8 -8.72 -16.71 5.16
N SER A 9 -8.14 -17.91 5.39
CA SER A 9 -7.68 -18.31 6.71
C SER A 9 -6.53 -17.45 7.21
N GLU A 10 -5.57 -17.15 6.35
CA GLU A 10 -4.44 -16.26 6.63
C GLU A 10 -4.87 -14.82 6.92
N ASN A 11 -5.80 -14.30 6.12
CA ASN A 11 -6.39 -12.98 6.34
C ASN A 11 -7.14 -12.92 7.69
N ALA A 12 -7.90 -13.97 8.03
CA ALA A 12 -8.57 -14.05 9.32
C ALA A 12 -7.57 -14.20 10.48
N ALA A 13 -6.47 -14.92 10.29
CA ALA A 13 -5.40 -15.06 11.29
C ALA A 13 -4.71 -13.69 11.54
N PHE A 14 -4.39 -12.95 10.49
CA PHE A 14 -3.82 -11.60 10.58
C PHE A 14 -4.71 -10.67 11.40
N TYR A 15 -6.01 -10.55 11.07
CA TYR A 15 -6.90 -9.65 11.80
C TYR A 15 -7.15 -10.10 13.25
N ARG A 16 -7.15 -11.42 13.53
CA ARG A 16 -7.20 -11.91 14.92
C ARG A 16 -5.95 -11.54 15.69
N ASP A 17 -4.78 -11.60 15.06
CA ASP A 17 -3.53 -11.19 15.69
C ASP A 17 -3.52 -9.68 15.95
N GLN A 18 -3.92 -8.87 14.99
CA GLN A 18 -4.10 -7.43 15.18
C GLN A 18 -5.09 -7.12 16.32
N GLU A 19 -6.24 -7.77 16.37
CA GLU A 19 -7.20 -7.60 17.47
C GLU A 19 -6.55 -7.88 18.82
N ARG A 20 -5.81 -9.01 18.96
CA ARG A 20 -5.09 -9.38 20.18
C ARG A 20 -4.04 -8.32 20.57
N ARG A 21 -3.22 -7.88 19.61
CA ARG A 21 -2.19 -6.83 19.83
C ARG A 21 -2.82 -5.52 20.30
N ILE A 22 -3.91 -5.07 19.65
CA ILE A 22 -4.63 -3.86 20.04
C ILE A 22 -5.19 -3.99 21.47
N ILE A 23 -5.85 -5.10 21.79
CA ILE A 23 -6.43 -5.33 23.12
C ILE A 23 -5.33 -5.35 24.18
N ALA A 24 -4.23 -6.07 23.95
CA ALA A 24 -3.10 -6.13 24.87
C ALA A 24 -2.49 -4.72 25.08
N ARG A 25 -2.31 -3.95 24.02
CA ARG A 25 -1.75 -2.60 24.12
C ARG A 25 -2.71 -1.64 24.85
N LEU A 26 -4.01 -1.70 24.56
CA LEU A 26 -5.03 -0.92 25.27
C LEU A 26 -5.08 -1.22 26.77
N ALA A 27 -4.77 -2.43 27.19
CA ALA A 27 -4.71 -2.81 28.60
C ALA A 27 -3.57 -2.08 29.35
N MET A 28 -2.46 -1.77 28.65
CA MET A 28 -1.28 -1.09 29.20
C MET A 28 -1.36 0.44 29.15
N LEU A 29 -2.30 1.01 28.41
CA LEU A 29 -2.42 2.45 28.22
C LEU A 29 -3.40 3.06 29.23
N PRO A 30 -3.12 4.30 29.74
CA PRO A 30 -3.98 4.98 30.68
C PRO A 30 -5.36 5.21 30.09
N LYS A 31 -6.41 4.94 30.88
CA LYS A 31 -7.80 5.23 30.54
C LYS A 31 -8.15 6.65 30.97
N GLY A 32 -9.08 7.29 30.24
CA GLY A 32 -9.64 8.55 30.66
C GLY A 32 -9.40 9.72 29.72
N ARG A 33 -9.81 10.88 30.19
CA ARG A 33 -9.70 12.17 29.50
C ARG A 33 -9.17 13.23 30.44
N ILE A 34 -8.35 14.14 29.92
CA ILE A 34 -7.92 15.31 30.68
C ILE A 34 -9.10 16.26 30.80
N ARG A 35 -9.34 16.71 32.02
CA ARG A 35 -10.30 17.74 32.39
C ARG A 35 -9.59 18.88 33.11
N SER A 36 -9.98 20.11 32.80
CA SER A 36 -9.52 21.30 33.53
C SER A 36 -10.54 21.68 34.57
N LYS A 37 -10.03 22.10 35.76
CA LYS A 37 -10.82 22.69 36.82
C LYS A 37 -10.10 23.95 37.27
N THR A 38 -10.82 25.08 37.30
CA THR A 38 -10.28 26.36 37.76
C THR A 38 -10.55 26.53 39.24
N ILE A 39 -9.51 26.79 40.02
CA ILE A 39 -9.58 27.05 41.49
C ILE A 39 -8.78 28.32 41.75
N GLY A 40 -9.41 29.35 42.34
CA GLY A 40 -8.74 30.62 42.63
C GLY A 40 -8.14 31.31 41.38
N GLY A 41 -8.79 31.19 40.17
CA GLY A 41 -8.30 31.76 38.92
C GLY A 41 -7.19 30.94 38.23
N VAL A 42 -6.71 29.85 38.84
CA VAL A 42 -5.68 28.97 38.28
C VAL A 42 -6.30 27.69 37.75
N ALA A 43 -5.94 27.31 36.52
CA ALA A 43 -6.39 26.07 35.91
C ALA A 43 -5.54 24.89 36.38
N TYR A 44 -6.19 23.86 36.88
CA TYR A 44 -5.57 22.59 37.25
C TYR A 44 -6.11 21.45 36.38
N LEU A 45 -5.23 20.53 35.96
CA LEU A 45 -5.56 19.45 35.05
C LEU A 45 -5.69 18.12 35.79
N TYR A 46 -6.70 17.37 35.44
CA TYR A 46 -7.03 16.09 36.05
C TYR A 46 -7.28 15.04 34.99
N LEU A 47 -6.83 13.81 35.22
CA LEU A 47 -7.20 12.65 34.42
C LEU A 47 -8.47 12.03 35.03
N GLN A 48 -9.59 12.14 34.28
CA GLN A 48 -10.87 11.57 34.68
C GLN A 48 -11.10 10.25 33.95
N TYR A 49 -11.35 9.17 34.66
CA TYR A 49 -11.60 7.84 34.13
C TYR A 49 -12.63 7.04 34.93
N ARG A 50 -13.18 6.00 34.34
CA ARG A 50 -14.10 5.07 34.99
C ARG A 50 -13.37 3.87 35.55
N LYS A 51 -13.63 3.53 36.83
CA LYS A 51 -13.17 2.30 37.49
C LYS A 51 -14.42 1.58 38.04
N GLY A 52 -14.87 0.56 37.29
CA GLY A 52 -16.16 -0.09 37.57
C GLY A 52 -17.35 0.88 37.39
N ARG A 53 -18.18 1.03 38.40
CA ARG A 53 -19.33 1.95 38.40
C ARG A 53 -18.97 3.37 38.80
N SER A 54 -17.76 3.61 39.34
CA SER A 54 -17.33 4.91 39.89
C SER A 54 -16.50 5.69 38.87
N VAL A 55 -16.61 7.03 38.93
CA VAL A 55 -15.72 7.95 38.22
C VAL A 55 -14.58 8.32 39.14
N ARG A 56 -13.36 8.15 38.73
CA ARG A 56 -12.13 8.56 39.41
C ARG A 56 -11.52 9.76 38.72
N THR A 57 -10.84 10.57 39.49
CA THR A 57 -10.20 11.81 39.01
C THR A 57 -8.87 11.96 39.73
N ASP A 58 -7.78 11.83 38.96
CA ASP A 58 -6.41 11.93 39.49
C ASP A 58 -5.82 13.27 39.05
N TYR A 59 -5.18 13.98 39.98
CA TYR A 59 -4.50 15.23 39.67
C TYR A 59 -3.28 15.00 38.79
N VAL A 60 -3.15 15.78 37.70
CA VAL A 60 -2.05 15.67 36.73
C VAL A 60 -1.04 16.80 36.88
N GLY A 61 -1.50 18.01 37.17
CA GLY A 61 -0.64 19.19 37.25
C GLY A 61 -1.29 20.44 36.65
N LYS A 62 -0.48 21.46 36.40
CA LYS A 62 -0.88 22.65 35.64
C LYS A 62 -0.70 22.42 34.14
N GLU A 63 0.18 21.50 33.76
CA GLU A 63 0.41 21.06 32.37
C GLU A 63 0.33 19.55 32.28
N VAL A 64 -0.04 19.04 31.11
CA VAL A 64 -0.08 17.59 30.86
C VAL A 64 1.34 17.12 30.51
N PRO A 65 1.94 16.18 31.26
CA PRO A 65 3.22 15.60 30.90
C PRO A 65 3.16 15.00 29.48
N ARG A 66 4.19 15.26 28.68
CA ARG A 66 4.24 14.82 27.27
C ARG A 66 4.00 13.32 27.12
N GLU A 67 4.62 12.52 28.00
CA GLU A 67 4.45 11.07 28.00
C GLU A 67 2.98 10.67 28.21
N LEU A 68 2.28 11.30 29.18
CA LEU A 68 0.86 11.03 29.43
C LEU A 68 0.00 11.43 28.22
N SER A 69 0.30 12.59 27.61
CA SER A 69 -0.38 13.07 26.40
C SER A 69 -0.23 12.09 25.25
N ASP A 70 0.99 11.62 24.98
CA ASP A 70 1.30 10.68 23.90
C ASP A 70 0.59 9.32 24.13
N ARG A 71 0.61 8.80 25.35
CA ARG A 71 -0.06 7.55 25.72
C ARG A 71 -1.60 7.64 25.63
N LEU A 72 -2.19 8.77 25.97
CA LEU A 72 -3.63 9.00 25.78
C LEU A 72 -3.99 9.18 24.31
N ALA A 73 -3.12 9.80 23.52
CA ALA A 73 -3.30 9.92 22.08
C ALA A 73 -3.21 8.56 21.39
N GLU A 74 -2.21 7.73 21.75
CA GLU A 74 -2.07 6.36 21.26
C GLU A 74 -3.32 5.54 21.60
N ARG A 75 -3.80 5.60 22.85
CA ARG A 75 -5.04 4.92 23.23
C ARG A 75 -6.22 5.28 22.34
N ARG A 76 -6.43 6.59 22.09
CA ARG A 76 -7.54 7.08 21.25
C ARG A 76 -7.43 6.54 19.80
N ARG A 77 -6.22 6.40 19.28
CA ARG A 77 -5.99 5.82 17.94
C ARG A 77 -6.37 4.34 17.90
N LEU A 78 -5.92 3.57 18.89
CA LEU A 78 -6.23 2.14 18.99
C LEU A 78 -7.73 1.87 19.24
N GLU A 79 -8.40 2.72 20.03
CA GLU A 79 -9.85 2.64 20.26
C GLU A 79 -10.66 2.89 18.96
N LYS A 80 -10.13 3.69 18.00
CA LYS A 80 -10.72 3.89 16.68
C LYS A 80 -10.42 2.74 15.71
N GLU A 81 -9.26 2.11 15.84
CA GLU A 81 -8.82 1.01 14.96
C GLU A 81 -9.52 -0.31 15.31
N LEU A 82 -9.73 -0.59 16.58
CA LEU A 82 -10.33 -1.86 17.05
C LEU A 82 -11.68 -2.19 16.38
N PRO A 83 -12.65 -1.26 16.23
CA PRO A 83 -13.90 -1.52 15.52
C PRO A 83 -13.70 -1.90 14.05
N ARG A 84 -12.74 -1.27 13.36
CA ARG A 84 -12.41 -1.55 11.96
C ARG A 84 -11.84 -2.97 11.77
N VAL A 85 -10.94 -3.37 12.67
CA VAL A 85 -10.39 -4.74 12.70
C VAL A 85 -11.50 -5.76 12.94
N ARG A 86 -12.41 -5.48 13.86
CA ARG A 86 -13.57 -6.35 14.14
C ARG A 86 -14.57 -6.43 13.00
N GLU A 87 -14.75 -5.34 12.27
CA GLU A 87 -15.59 -5.31 11.06
C GLU A 87 -14.98 -6.15 9.96
N ALA A 88 -13.67 -6.03 9.72
CA ALA A 88 -12.95 -6.89 8.77
C ALA A 88 -13.06 -8.37 9.13
N LEU A 89 -12.94 -8.73 10.43
CA LEU A 89 -13.15 -10.10 10.89
C LEU A 89 -14.58 -10.61 10.67
N ARG A 90 -15.60 -9.76 10.85
CA ARG A 90 -17.00 -10.11 10.57
C ARG A 90 -17.21 -10.37 9.08
N PHE A 91 -16.68 -9.48 8.24
CA PHE A 91 -16.75 -9.63 6.78
C PHE A 91 -16.10 -10.94 6.32
N LEU A 92 -14.87 -11.25 6.78
CA LEU A 92 -14.17 -12.49 6.45
C LEU A 92 -14.92 -13.77 6.92
N ARG A 93 -15.73 -13.67 7.98
CA ARG A 93 -16.59 -14.78 8.42
C ARG A 93 -17.81 -14.97 7.52
N SER A 94 -18.36 -13.90 6.96
CA SER A 94 -19.51 -13.93 6.05
C SER A 94 -19.15 -14.39 4.64
N THR A 95 -17.94 -14.09 4.17
CA THR A 95 -17.45 -14.38 2.81
C THR A 95 -17.04 -15.84 2.59
N ARG A 96 -17.17 -16.71 3.58
CA ARG A 96 -16.86 -18.15 3.46
C ARG A 96 -17.69 -18.90 2.39
N ARG A 97 -18.60 -18.24 1.68
CA ARG A 97 -19.55 -18.86 0.73
C ARG A 97 -19.35 -18.49 -0.75
N GLU A 98 -18.48 -17.55 -1.10
CA GLU A 98 -18.26 -17.22 -2.52
C GLU A 98 -16.78 -17.38 -2.87
N GLU A 99 -16.50 -18.47 -3.56
CA GLU A 99 -15.18 -18.77 -4.12
C GLU A 99 -14.98 -17.96 -5.39
N ILE A 100 -14.04 -17.02 -5.36
CA ILE A 100 -13.49 -16.41 -6.58
C ILE A 100 -12.04 -16.83 -6.68
N ASP A 101 -11.74 -17.67 -7.64
CA ASP A 101 -10.36 -18.06 -8.00
C ASP A 101 -9.71 -16.91 -8.78
N LEU A 102 -9.08 -15.97 -8.05
CA LEU A 102 -8.45 -14.78 -8.60
C LEU A 102 -7.05 -15.04 -9.20
N THR A 103 -6.56 -16.28 -9.13
CA THR A 103 -5.18 -16.59 -9.51
C THR A 103 -5.03 -16.94 -10.99
N ASP A 104 -5.98 -17.59 -11.61
CA ASP A 104 -5.87 -18.10 -12.97
C ASP A 104 -5.70 -17.03 -14.06
N PRO A 105 -6.51 -15.96 -14.16
CA PRO A 105 -6.37 -14.99 -15.24
C PRO A 105 -5.08 -14.17 -15.14
N VAL A 106 -4.63 -13.81 -13.92
CA VAL A 106 -3.36 -13.08 -13.75
C VAL A 106 -2.18 -13.98 -14.09
N LEU A 107 -2.16 -15.22 -13.62
CA LEU A 107 -1.11 -16.17 -13.97
C LEU A 107 -1.04 -16.43 -15.47
N ALA A 108 -2.19 -16.49 -16.16
CA ALA A 108 -2.24 -16.62 -17.61
C ALA A 108 -1.57 -15.44 -18.32
N ILE A 109 -1.86 -14.20 -17.88
CA ILE A 109 -1.22 -12.98 -18.37
C ILE A 109 0.29 -13.02 -18.12
N LEU A 110 0.73 -13.29 -16.87
CA LEU A 110 2.15 -13.32 -16.50
C LEU A 110 2.93 -14.38 -17.28
N ARG A 111 2.33 -15.55 -17.49
CA ARG A 111 2.89 -16.62 -18.32
C ARG A 111 3.03 -16.18 -19.78
N ALA A 112 2.01 -15.54 -20.34
CA ALA A 112 2.02 -15.03 -21.70
C ALA A 112 3.07 -13.93 -21.87
N MET A 113 3.17 -12.98 -20.94
CA MET A 113 4.19 -11.92 -20.94
C MET A 113 5.60 -12.49 -20.82
N THR A 114 5.80 -13.52 -20.00
CA THR A 114 7.09 -14.20 -19.85
C THR A 114 7.50 -14.91 -21.14
N ARG A 115 6.57 -15.68 -21.77
CA ARG A 115 6.83 -16.38 -23.03
C ARG A 115 7.18 -15.44 -24.16
N ASN A 116 6.56 -14.27 -24.20
CA ASN A 116 6.78 -13.26 -25.25
C ASN A 116 7.91 -12.27 -24.88
N ARG A 117 8.66 -12.53 -23.80
CA ARG A 117 9.83 -11.74 -23.36
C ARG A 117 9.53 -10.24 -23.14
N LEU A 118 8.32 -9.92 -22.68
CA LEU A 118 7.90 -8.53 -22.51
C LEU A 118 8.59 -7.89 -21.29
N TRP A 119 9.01 -8.70 -20.30
CA TRP A 119 9.80 -8.20 -19.16
C TRP A 119 11.18 -7.71 -19.60
N GLU A 120 11.82 -8.42 -20.51
CA GLU A 120 13.09 -8.03 -21.11
C GLU A 120 12.94 -6.79 -22.02
N ALA A 121 11.77 -6.60 -22.62
CA ALA A 121 11.43 -5.39 -23.36
C ALA A 121 11.15 -4.18 -22.45
N GLY A 122 11.13 -4.38 -21.12
CA GLY A 122 10.99 -3.30 -20.13
C GLY A 122 9.58 -3.10 -19.59
N PHE A 123 8.62 -4.01 -19.87
CA PHE A 123 7.33 -4.00 -19.18
C PHE A 123 7.53 -4.28 -17.69
N GLU A 124 6.63 -3.76 -16.85
CA GLU A 124 6.75 -3.89 -15.41
C GLU A 124 5.36 -3.91 -14.77
N ILE A 125 5.11 -4.84 -13.84
CA ILE A 125 3.91 -4.77 -13.01
C ILE A 125 4.12 -3.64 -12.03
N ILE A 126 3.10 -2.79 -11.86
CA ILE A 126 3.07 -1.74 -10.87
C ILE A 126 1.80 -1.85 -10.02
N GLY A 127 1.51 -0.85 -9.20
CA GLY A 127 0.27 -0.81 -8.43
C GLY A 127 0.21 -1.85 -7.30
N SER A 128 -0.99 -2.24 -6.94
CA SER A 128 -1.22 -3.10 -5.76
C SER A 128 -0.77 -4.54 -5.95
N TRP A 129 -0.67 -5.03 -7.19
CA TRP A 129 -0.16 -6.37 -7.47
C TRP A 129 1.32 -6.55 -7.10
N CYS A 130 2.13 -5.48 -7.16
CA CYS A 130 3.50 -5.54 -6.63
C CYS A 130 3.52 -5.96 -5.17
N PHE A 131 2.64 -5.37 -4.36
CA PHE A 131 2.57 -5.69 -2.93
C PHE A 131 2.17 -7.16 -2.70
N LEU A 132 1.21 -7.70 -3.46
CA LEU A 132 0.83 -9.11 -3.38
C LEU A 132 2.00 -10.03 -3.78
N LEU A 133 2.74 -9.68 -4.82
CA LEU A 133 3.92 -10.43 -5.25
C LEU A 133 5.05 -10.36 -4.22
N TYR A 134 5.28 -9.21 -3.60
CA TYR A 134 6.27 -9.08 -2.53
C TYR A 134 5.90 -9.94 -1.33
N GLN A 135 4.64 -9.93 -0.88
CA GLN A 135 4.19 -10.76 0.24
C GLN A 135 4.37 -12.27 -0.02
N LYS A 136 4.31 -12.70 -1.28
CA LYS A 136 4.51 -14.11 -1.65
C LYS A 136 5.99 -14.50 -1.72
N HIS A 137 6.89 -13.56 -2.05
CA HIS A 137 8.27 -13.85 -2.43
C HIS A 137 9.34 -13.24 -1.51
N LEU A 138 8.95 -12.31 -0.62
CA LEU A 138 9.84 -11.68 0.34
C LEU A 138 9.37 -12.00 1.77
N PRO A 139 10.24 -11.97 2.77
CA PRO A 139 9.88 -12.19 4.17
C PRO A 139 9.13 -10.96 4.74
N LEU A 140 7.94 -10.72 4.21
CA LEU A 140 7.05 -9.66 4.63
C LEU A 140 5.98 -10.19 5.59
N GLU A 141 5.61 -9.36 6.56
CA GLU A 141 4.41 -9.60 7.34
C GLU A 141 3.19 -9.54 6.40
N ARG A 142 2.29 -10.52 6.51
CA ARG A 142 1.13 -10.60 5.63
C ARG A 142 0.09 -9.55 5.99
N TYR A 143 -0.31 -8.80 4.99
CA TYR A 143 -1.40 -7.84 5.06
C TYR A 143 -2.48 -8.22 4.04
N PRO A 144 -3.74 -8.39 4.45
CA PRO A 144 -4.82 -8.75 3.54
C PRO A 144 -5.08 -7.60 2.56
N LEU A 145 -4.88 -7.89 1.30
CA LEU A 145 -5.12 -6.95 0.21
C LEU A 145 -5.96 -7.63 -0.86
N ARG A 146 -7.08 -7.01 -1.22
CA ARG A 146 -7.85 -7.35 -2.42
C ARG A 146 -7.62 -6.27 -3.48
N THR A 147 -7.35 -6.68 -4.70
CA THR A 147 -7.28 -5.79 -5.86
C THR A 147 -7.74 -6.52 -7.10
N GLU A 148 -8.58 -5.86 -7.87
CA GLU A 148 -9.10 -6.32 -9.16
C GLU A 148 -8.36 -5.66 -10.33
N ASP A 149 -7.57 -4.60 -10.05
CA ASP A 149 -6.82 -3.85 -11.06
C ASP A 149 -5.39 -4.38 -11.16
N LEU A 150 -5.00 -4.91 -12.32
CA LEU A 150 -3.64 -5.24 -12.67
C LEU A 150 -3.04 -4.12 -13.54
N ASP A 151 -2.18 -3.32 -12.93
CA ASP A 151 -1.51 -2.21 -13.60
C ASP A 151 -0.18 -2.70 -14.21
N ILE A 152 0.00 -2.51 -15.52
CA ILE A 152 1.21 -2.88 -16.24
C ILE A 152 1.81 -1.63 -16.90
N LEU A 153 3.03 -1.30 -16.49
CA LEU A 153 3.80 -0.21 -17.08
C LEU A 153 4.38 -0.66 -18.42
N VAL A 154 4.18 0.15 -19.44
CA VAL A 154 4.72 0.01 -20.78
C VAL A 154 5.93 0.92 -20.93
N PRO A 155 7.10 0.41 -21.32
CA PRO A 155 8.29 1.22 -21.49
C PRO A 155 8.13 2.21 -22.65
N ARG A 156 8.72 3.39 -22.50
CA ARG A 156 8.72 4.41 -23.53
C ARG A 156 10.11 5.07 -23.65
N PRO A 157 10.71 5.05 -24.85
CA PRO A 157 10.25 4.42 -26.07
C PRO A 157 10.21 2.88 -25.95
N PHE A 158 9.24 2.24 -26.63
CA PHE A 158 9.24 0.79 -26.75
C PHE A 158 10.36 0.35 -27.70
N LYS A 159 11.23 -0.54 -27.24
CA LYS A 159 12.40 -1.04 -27.99
C LYS A 159 12.34 -2.55 -28.24
N GLY A 160 11.19 -3.17 -27.95
CA GLY A 160 10.98 -4.60 -28.18
C GLY A 160 10.65 -4.92 -29.65
N ARG A 161 10.53 -6.21 -29.95
CA ARG A 161 10.00 -6.65 -31.24
C ARG A 161 8.51 -6.33 -31.31
N PRO A 162 7.98 -5.99 -32.53
CA PRO A 162 6.56 -5.81 -32.72
C PRO A 162 5.77 -7.02 -32.22
N PHE A 163 4.69 -6.77 -31.50
CA PHE A 163 3.89 -7.80 -30.83
C PHE A 163 2.46 -7.33 -30.61
N ASP A 164 1.48 -8.08 -31.09
CA ASP A 164 0.06 -7.78 -30.89
C ASP A 164 -0.38 -8.13 -29.45
N LEU A 165 -0.19 -7.20 -28.52
CA LEU A 165 -0.55 -7.36 -27.11
C LEU A 165 -2.07 -7.37 -26.93
N SER A 166 -2.81 -6.53 -27.67
CA SER A 166 -4.27 -6.51 -27.62
C SER A 166 -4.87 -7.84 -28.06
N GLY A 167 -4.43 -8.38 -29.18
CA GLY A 167 -4.87 -9.70 -29.66
C GLY A 167 -4.45 -10.84 -28.73
N LEU A 168 -3.29 -10.73 -28.05
CA LEU A 168 -2.93 -11.70 -27.02
C LEU A 168 -3.96 -11.73 -25.88
N LEU A 169 -4.31 -10.58 -25.33
CA LEU A 169 -5.28 -10.50 -24.23
C LEU A 169 -6.67 -10.97 -24.65
N GLN A 170 -7.10 -10.65 -25.87
CA GLN A 170 -8.37 -11.14 -26.41
C GLN A 170 -8.37 -12.68 -26.51
N ARG A 171 -7.27 -13.30 -26.95
CA ARG A 171 -7.12 -14.78 -26.96
C ARG A 171 -7.11 -15.39 -25.56
N LEU A 172 -6.76 -14.63 -24.54
CA LEU A 172 -6.86 -15.04 -23.13
C LEU A 172 -8.26 -14.79 -22.53
N GLY A 173 -9.24 -14.36 -23.35
CA GLY A 173 -10.62 -14.13 -22.92
C GLY A 173 -10.89 -12.75 -22.33
N PHE A 174 -10.00 -11.76 -22.54
CA PHE A 174 -10.21 -10.39 -22.10
C PHE A 174 -10.88 -9.56 -23.18
N SER A 175 -11.88 -8.77 -22.80
CA SER A 175 -12.55 -7.79 -23.64
C SER A 175 -11.84 -6.45 -23.57
N GLN A 176 -11.62 -5.82 -24.73
CA GLN A 176 -11.00 -4.50 -24.84
C GLN A 176 -12.01 -3.38 -24.62
N HIS A 177 -11.61 -2.34 -23.91
CA HIS A 177 -12.36 -1.13 -23.63
C HIS A 177 -11.48 0.11 -23.75
N PHE A 178 -12.14 1.28 -23.77
CA PHE A 178 -11.47 2.58 -23.82
C PHE A 178 -11.89 3.45 -22.65
N ASN A 179 -10.95 4.16 -22.06
CA ASN A 179 -11.21 5.24 -21.14
C ASN A 179 -11.67 6.50 -21.90
N PRO A 180 -12.27 7.50 -21.24
CA PRO A 180 -12.69 8.75 -21.90
C PRO A 180 -11.55 9.52 -22.57
N ASP A 181 -10.31 9.32 -22.16
CA ASP A 181 -9.12 9.92 -22.78
C ASP A 181 -8.61 9.17 -24.02
N GLY A 182 -9.25 8.03 -24.38
CA GLY A 182 -8.87 7.16 -25.49
C GLY A 182 -7.81 6.12 -25.15
N SER A 183 -7.33 6.05 -23.92
CA SER A 183 -6.45 4.96 -23.48
C SER A 183 -7.22 3.63 -23.35
N MET A 184 -6.50 2.52 -23.57
CA MET A 184 -7.07 1.18 -23.60
C MET A 184 -6.91 0.46 -22.27
N TYR A 185 -7.95 -0.27 -21.87
CA TYR A 185 -7.90 -1.23 -20.78
C TYR A 185 -8.66 -2.50 -21.17
N PHE A 186 -8.47 -3.58 -20.41
CA PHE A 186 -9.08 -4.87 -20.70
C PHE A 186 -9.76 -5.43 -19.46
N THR A 187 -10.87 -6.15 -19.65
CA THR A 187 -11.58 -6.83 -18.54
C THR A 187 -11.81 -8.28 -18.88
N GLY A 188 -11.61 -9.16 -17.92
CA GLY A 188 -11.83 -10.60 -18.07
C GLY A 188 -11.50 -11.34 -16.76
N GLY A 189 -12.20 -12.44 -16.50
CA GLY A 189 -11.95 -13.24 -15.30
C GLY A 189 -12.06 -12.50 -13.97
N GLY A 190 -12.90 -11.46 -13.87
CA GLY A 190 -13.05 -10.64 -12.68
C GLY A 190 -11.90 -9.64 -12.45
N ILE A 191 -11.05 -9.43 -13.45
CA ILE A 191 -9.88 -8.54 -13.37
C ILE A 191 -9.96 -7.46 -14.44
N LYS A 192 -9.54 -6.25 -14.08
CA LYS A 192 -9.25 -5.15 -15.00
C LYS A 192 -7.75 -5.05 -15.21
N VAL A 193 -7.30 -5.08 -16.46
CA VAL A 193 -5.88 -4.90 -16.84
C VAL A 193 -5.72 -3.51 -17.42
N GLU A 194 -4.93 -2.68 -16.78
CA GLU A 194 -4.61 -1.32 -17.22
C GLU A 194 -3.16 -1.24 -17.68
N PHE A 195 -2.96 -0.64 -18.84
CA PHE A 195 -1.63 -0.35 -19.34
C PHE A 195 -1.34 1.12 -19.17
N VAL A 196 -0.24 1.41 -18.50
CA VAL A 196 0.16 2.78 -18.20
C VAL A 196 1.56 3.06 -18.74
N THR A 197 1.85 4.29 -19.06
CA THR A 197 3.17 4.74 -19.48
C THR A 197 3.48 6.11 -18.90
N LYS A 198 4.76 6.48 -18.87
CA LYS A 198 5.18 7.79 -18.39
C LYS A 198 4.61 8.90 -19.28
N GLU A 199 4.01 9.92 -18.65
CA GLU A 199 3.50 11.12 -19.33
C GLU A 199 4.62 11.83 -20.11
N ARG A 200 4.29 12.31 -21.28
CA ARG A 200 5.20 13.12 -22.11
C ARG A 200 5.39 14.51 -21.51
N ARG A 201 6.58 15.05 -21.69
CA ARG A 201 6.90 16.40 -21.22
C ARG A 201 6.24 17.52 -22.06
N ASP A 202 5.86 17.19 -23.29
CA ASP A 202 5.22 18.14 -24.22
C ASP A 202 3.76 18.46 -23.89
N GLY A 203 3.17 17.74 -22.89
CA GLY A 203 1.79 17.94 -22.45
C GLY A 203 0.73 17.64 -23.51
N THR A 204 1.12 17.03 -24.65
CA THR A 204 0.18 16.71 -25.74
C THR A 204 -0.82 15.64 -25.31
N ARG A 205 -2.10 15.86 -25.59
CA ARG A 205 -3.20 14.92 -25.39
C ARG A 205 -3.89 14.73 -26.75
N PRO A 206 -4.45 13.57 -27.07
CA PRO A 206 -4.75 12.36 -26.30
C PRO A 206 -3.53 11.42 -26.10
N PRO A 207 -3.70 10.31 -25.34
CA PRO A 207 -2.70 9.24 -25.21
C PRO A 207 -2.27 8.73 -26.58
N ARG A 208 -0.98 8.44 -26.73
CA ARG A 208 -0.42 8.03 -28.02
C ARG A 208 -0.47 6.53 -28.23
N HIS A 209 -1.01 6.10 -29.37
CA HIS A 209 -0.99 4.71 -29.78
C HIS A 209 0.44 4.25 -30.08
N ILE A 210 0.83 3.10 -29.53
CA ILE A 210 2.10 2.41 -29.78
C ILE A 210 1.84 1.29 -30.78
N LYS A 211 2.13 1.57 -32.06
CA LYS A 211 1.81 0.66 -33.18
C LYS A 211 2.49 -0.70 -33.03
N GLU A 212 3.71 -0.72 -32.51
CA GLU A 212 4.54 -1.92 -32.36
C GLU A 212 3.91 -2.96 -31.42
N ILE A 213 3.01 -2.56 -30.53
CA ILE A 213 2.31 -3.44 -29.59
C ILE A 213 0.79 -3.36 -29.69
N ALA A 214 0.26 -2.66 -30.68
CA ALA A 214 -1.18 -2.45 -30.91
C ALA A 214 -1.91 -1.94 -29.62
N LEU A 215 -1.33 -0.97 -28.90
CA LEU A 215 -1.83 -0.53 -27.61
C LEU A 215 -1.77 0.99 -27.45
N THR A 216 -2.79 1.55 -26.80
CA THR A 216 -2.82 2.96 -26.35
C THR A 216 -2.80 3.00 -24.83
N PRO A 217 -1.62 3.04 -24.17
CA PRO A 217 -1.54 3.06 -22.71
C PRO A 217 -1.95 4.42 -22.14
N GLN A 218 -2.50 4.44 -20.92
CA GLN A 218 -2.77 5.66 -20.18
C GLN A 218 -1.46 6.35 -19.78
N GLU A 219 -1.35 7.65 -20.00
CA GLU A 219 -0.18 8.42 -19.61
C GLU A 219 -0.31 8.91 -18.17
N LEU A 220 0.62 8.51 -17.30
CA LEU A 220 0.63 8.85 -15.89
C LEU A 220 1.89 9.61 -15.48
N ARG A 221 1.71 10.54 -14.53
CA ARG A 221 2.78 11.30 -13.91
C ARG A 221 3.47 10.49 -12.80
N TYR A 222 4.69 10.90 -12.48
CA TYR A 222 5.42 10.45 -11.29
C TYR A 222 5.83 8.97 -11.30
N LEU A 223 5.91 8.33 -12.45
CA LEU A 223 6.37 6.95 -12.59
C LEU A 223 7.91 6.81 -12.48
N ASP A 224 8.66 7.91 -12.48
CA ASP A 224 10.12 7.90 -12.44
C ASP A 224 10.69 7.15 -11.23
N ILE A 225 10.04 7.24 -10.07
CA ILE A 225 10.46 6.53 -8.85
C ILE A 225 10.40 5.01 -9.08
N LEU A 226 9.32 4.51 -9.69
CA LEU A 226 9.13 3.07 -9.93
C LEU A 226 10.14 2.52 -10.93
N LEU A 227 10.45 3.30 -11.98
CA LEU A 227 11.36 2.92 -13.05
C LEU A 227 12.85 2.93 -12.66
N ALA A 228 13.19 3.54 -11.52
CA ALA A 228 14.58 3.79 -11.15
C ALA A 228 15.40 2.52 -10.89
N ASP A 229 14.76 1.48 -10.31
CA ASP A 229 15.49 0.27 -9.90
C ASP A 229 14.53 -0.94 -9.83
N PRO A 230 14.13 -1.51 -10.98
CA PRO A 230 13.24 -2.66 -11.02
C PRO A 230 13.99 -3.97 -10.70
N ILE A 231 13.25 -4.91 -10.12
CA ILE A 231 13.71 -6.27 -9.84
C ILE A 231 12.87 -7.30 -10.62
N VAL A 232 13.41 -8.52 -10.78
CA VAL A 232 12.69 -9.63 -11.40
C VAL A 232 12.41 -10.70 -10.35
N LEU A 233 11.13 -10.97 -10.10
CA LEU A 233 10.67 -12.05 -9.24
C LEU A 233 10.47 -13.34 -10.06
N LYS A 234 10.93 -14.47 -9.51
CA LYS A 234 10.70 -15.80 -10.07
C LYS A 234 9.49 -16.42 -9.38
N LEU A 235 8.38 -16.58 -10.11
CA LEU A 235 7.09 -17.00 -9.55
C LEU A 235 6.88 -18.52 -9.56
N GLY A 236 7.86 -19.29 -10.01
CA GLY A 236 7.77 -20.74 -10.24
C GLY A 236 7.32 -21.10 -11.66
N GLN A 237 7.45 -22.37 -12.04
CA GLN A 237 7.07 -22.89 -13.37
C GLN A 237 7.61 -22.07 -14.57
N GLY A 238 8.78 -21.45 -14.44
CA GLY A 238 9.38 -20.61 -15.46
C GLY A 238 8.73 -19.23 -15.63
N ILE A 239 7.71 -18.91 -14.84
CA ILE A 239 7.04 -17.60 -14.87
C ILE A 239 7.89 -16.59 -14.11
N ARG A 240 8.02 -15.40 -14.67
CA ARG A 240 8.70 -14.26 -14.06
C ARG A 240 7.77 -13.05 -14.07
N ALA A 241 8.09 -12.07 -13.21
CA ALA A 241 7.48 -10.76 -13.24
C ALA A 241 8.55 -9.71 -12.94
N ARG A 242 8.62 -8.66 -13.74
CA ARG A 242 9.41 -7.48 -13.45
C ARG A 242 8.54 -6.52 -12.65
N VAL A 243 9.05 -6.04 -11.53
CA VAL A 243 8.36 -5.15 -10.59
C VAL A 243 9.34 -4.07 -10.11
N PRO A 244 8.89 -2.91 -9.62
CA PRO A 244 9.76 -1.97 -8.92
C PRO A 244 10.52 -2.67 -7.79
N SER A 245 11.63 -2.13 -7.32
CA SER A 245 12.18 -2.57 -6.04
C SER A 245 11.22 -2.22 -4.90
N PRO A 246 11.25 -2.97 -3.77
CA PRO A 246 10.43 -2.64 -2.60
C PRO A 246 10.64 -1.20 -2.12
N SER A 247 11.86 -0.69 -2.14
CA SER A 247 12.19 0.69 -1.79
C SER A 247 11.57 1.71 -2.75
N ALA A 248 11.61 1.47 -4.06
CA ALA A 248 10.97 2.33 -5.05
C ALA A 248 9.45 2.34 -4.87
N PHE A 249 8.85 1.18 -4.64
CA PHE A 249 7.43 1.04 -4.36
C PHE A 249 7.02 1.80 -3.09
N LEU A 250 7.76 1.64 -1.99
CA LEU A 250 7.55 2.34 -0.72
C LEU A 250 7.51 3.86 -0.93
N LEU A 251 8.58 4.42 -1.53
CA LEU A 251 8.68 5.86 -1.76
C LEU A 251 7.55 6.38 -2.67
N HIS A 252 7.23 5.65 -3.73
CA HIS A 252 6.15 6.02 -4.64
C HIS A 252 4.78 6.00 -3.95
N LYS A 253 4.49 4.97 -3.15
CA LYS A 253 3.22 4.86 -2.41
C LYS A 253 3.05 6.00 -1.40
N LEU A 254 4.10 6.33 -0.64
CA LEU A 254 4.07 7.47 0.29
C LEU A 254 3.91 8.79 -0.45
N PHE A 255 4.58 8.96 -1.60
CA PHE A 255 4.43 10.16 -2.43
C PHE A 255 3.00 10.32 -2.93
N LEU A 256 2.40 9.24 -3.48
CA LEU A 256 1.01 9.26 -3.96
C LEU A 256 0.01 9.53 -2.84
N ALA A 257 0.22 8.97 -1.65
CA ALA A 257 -0.66 9.15 -0.49
C ALA A 257 -0.77 10.62 -0.02
N ALA A 258 0.23 11.47 -0.35
CA ALA A 258 0.18 12.90 -0.08
C ALA A 258 -0.62 13.70 -1.13
N ARG A 259 -0.97 13.07 -2.25
CA ARG A 259 -1.64 13.75 -3.37
C ARG A 259 -3.14 13.87 -3.14
N PRO A 260 -3.76 15.05 -3.38
CA PRO A 260 -5.19 15.25 -3.19
C PRO A 260 -6.06 14.33 -4.05
N GLU A 261 -5.59 14.00 -5.25
CA GLU A 261 -6.30 13.15 -6.23
C GLU A 261 -6.42 11.69 -5.77
N ARG A 262 -5.67 11.30 -4.72
CA ARG A 262 -5.61 9.92 -4.20
C ARG A 262 -6.33 9.76 -2.87
N ARG A 263 -7.25 10.65 -2.51
CA ARG A 263 -7.93 10.64 -1.19
C ARG A 263 -8.49 9.26 -0.82
N ASP A 264 -9.20 8.63 -1.73
CA ASP A 264 -9.88 7.34 -1.50
C ASP A 264 -8.91 6.16 -1.36
N LYS A 265 -7.71 6.26 -1.97
CA LYS A 265 -6.67 5.22 -1.94
C LYS A 265 -5.56 5.51 -0.91
N LYS A 266 -5.60 6.66 -0.24
CA LYS A 266 -4.55 7.15 0.67
C LYS A 266 -4.21 6.18 1.78
N GLU A 267 -5.21 5.68 2.48
CA GLU A 267 -5.02 4.76 3.61
C GLU A 267 -4.41 3.43 3.14
N LYS A 268 -4.89 2.90 2.01
CA LYS A 268 -4.34 1.69 1.37
C LYS A 268 -2.87 1.90 0.98
N ASP A 269 -2.55 3.02 0.33
CA ASP A 269 -1.19 3.33 -0.12
C ASP A 269 -0.22 3.47 1.07
N ILE A 270 -0.64 4.12 2.16
CA ILE A 270 0.15 4.24 3.40
C ILE A 270 0.38 2.86 4.03
N LYS A 271 -0.66 2.03 4.17
CA LYS A 271 -0.52 0.70 4.76
C LYS A 271 0.46 -0.17 3.99
N GLN A 272 0.32 -0.24 2.67
CA GLN A 272 1.27 -0.95 1.80
C GLN A 272 2.70 -0.44 1.99
N ALA A 273 2.89 0.88 2.03
CA ALA A 273 4.22 1.47 2.19
C ALA A 273 4.86 1.12 3.55
N VAL A 274 4.11 1.17 4.65
CA VAL A 274 4.64 0.87 5.98
C VAL A 274 5.05 -0.60 6.11
N PHE A 275 4.27 -1.55 5.59
CA PHE A 275 4.65 -2.96 5.57
C PHE A 275 5.93 -3.23 4.76
N ILE A 276 6.07 -2.59 3.59
CA ILE A 276 7.32 -2.64 2.84
C ILE A 276 8.46 -1.93 3.58
N GLY A 277 8.15 -0.85 4.30
CA GLY A 277 9.13 -0.14 5.13
C GLY A 277 9.72 -0.99 6.24
N GLN A 278 8.94 -1.85 6.87
CA GLN A 278 9.43 -2.82 7.85
C GLN A 278 10.49 -3.73 7.22
N TYR A 279 10.22 -4.30 6.06
CA TYR A 279 11.18 -5.10 5.28
C TYR A 279 12.42 -4.29 4.91
N ALA A 280 12.26 -3.09 4.37
CA ALA A 280 13.37 -2.24 3.97
C ALA A 280 14.29 -1.82 5.12
N LEU A 281 13.78 -1.80 6.37
CA LEU A 281 14.56 -1.51 7.58
C LEU A 281 15.29 -2.75 8.15
N THR A 282 14.83 -3.97 7.82
CA THR A 282 15.45 -5.22 8.30
C THR A 282 16.49 -5.77 7.33
N GLU A 283 16.27 -5.59 6.02
CA GLU A 283 17.15 -6.08 4.97
C GLU A 283 18.18 -5.03 4.57
N LYS A 284 19.45 -5.24 4.98
CA LYS A 284 20.53 -4.28 4.75
C LYS A 284 20.69 -3.83 3.28
N PRO A 285 20.64 -4.72 2.27
CA PRO A 285 20.71 -4.31 0.86
C PRO A 285 19.55 -3.37 0.48
N GLU A 286 18.35 -3.61 1.02
CA GLU A 286 17.19 -2.80 0.73
C GLU A 286 17.23 -1.44 1.43
N THR A 287 17.78 -1.37 2.65
CA THR A 287 18.05 -0.09 3.34
C THR A 287 19.01 0.79 2.53
N VAL A 288 20.08 0.21 1.98
CA VAL A 288 21.04 0.93 1.14
C VAL A 288 20.36 1.46 -0.13
N ARG A 289 19.54 0.62 -0.77
CA ARG A 289 18.76 0.99 -1.96
C ARG A 289 17.78 2.13 -1.66
N LEU A 290 17.08 2.04 -0.52
CA LEU A 290 16.14 3.08 -0.07
C LEU A 290 16.83 4.43 0.08
N LEU A 291 18.01 4.47 0.72
CA LEU A 291 18.77 5.69 0.91
C LEU A 291 19.30 6.27 -0.42
N ALA A 292 19.75 5.41 -1.33
CA ALA A 292 20.20 5.83 -2.66
C ALA A 292 19.07 6.48 -3.46
N LEU A 293 17.90 5.84 -3.50
CA LEU A 293 16.71 6.39 -4.16
C LEU A 293 16.25 7.68 -3.48
N TRP A 294 16.21 7.71 -2.15
CA TRP A 294 15.88 8.91 -1.39
C TRP A 294 16.80 10.08 -1.71
N GLY A 295 18.11 9.83 -1.77
CA GLY A 295 19.11 10.85 -2.13
C GLY A 295 18.79 11.56 -3.43
N GLY A 296 18.35 10.82 -4.45
CA GLY A 296 18.02 11.32 -5.79
C GLY A 296 16.68 12.06 -5.92
N LEU A 297 15.80 12.02 -4.89
CA LEU A 297 14.49 12.64 -5.00
C LEU A 297 14.53 14.16 -4.87
N PRO A 298 13.66 14.89 -5.62
CA PRO A 298 13.49 16.34 -5.45
C PRO A 298 13.03 16.70 -4.03
N LYS A 299 13.52 17.83 -3.48
CA LYS A 299 13.16 18.30 -2.12
C LYS A 299 11.64 18.34 -1.87
N LYS A 300 10.85 18.79 -2.86
CA LYS A 300 9.39 18.83 -2.77
C LYS A 300 8.77 17.43 -2.61
N TRP A 301 9.31 16.42 -3.27
CA TRP A 301 8.82 15.04 -3.14
C TRP A 301 9.20 14.45 -1.79
N LYS A 302 10.40 14.70 -1.30
CA LYS A 302 10.83 14.32 0.05
C LYS A 302 9.88 14.87 1.12
N ALA A 303 9.49 16.14 1.01
CA ALA A 303 8.54 16.77 1.94
C ALA A 303 7.19 16.05 1.94
N LEU A 304 6.63 15.73 0.76
CA LEU A 304 5.36 15.01 0.63
C LEU A 304 5.43 13.60 1.21
N ILE A 305 6.50 12.86 0.95
CA ILE A 305 6.73 11.52 1.51
C ILE A 305 6.77 11.56 3.04
N ARG A 306 7.51 12.51 3.61
CA ARG A 306 7.56 12.70 5.06
C ARG A 306 6.20 13.08 5.67
N GLN A 307 5.43 13.93 4.99
CA GLN A 307 4.06 14.25 5.40
C GLN A 307 3.18 12.98 5.47
N SER A 308 3.31 12.08 4.50
CA SER A 308 2.58 10.80 4.51
C SER A 308 3.04 9.90 5.63
N LEU A 309 4.33 9.84 5.96
CA LEU A 309 4.84 9.08 7.12
C LEU A 309 4.32 9.65 8.44
N VAL A 310 4.27 10.98 8.60
CA VAL A 310 3.65 11.59 9.78
C VAL A 310 2.18 11.17 9.91
N LYS A 311 1.43 11.18 8.79
CA LYS A 311 0.03 10.76 8.77
C LYS A 311 -0.13 9.25 9.02
N ALA A 312 0.85 8.44 8.62
CA ALA A 312 0.86 7.01 8.86
C ALA A 312 0.76 6.65 10.35
N ARG A 313 1.33 7.46 11.26
CA ARG A 313 1.24 7.25 12.72
C ARG A 313 -0.19 7.30 13.24
N GLU A 314 -1.07 8.05 12.58
CA GLU A 314 -2.49 8.09 12.93
C GLU A 314 -3.26 6.89 12.35
N ILE A 315 -2.85 6.41 11.18
CA ILE A 315 -3.51 5.32 10.45
C ILE A 315 -3.08 3.96 11.00
N MET A 316 -1.80 3.83 11.37
CA MET A 316 -1.17 2.58 11.80
C MET A 316 -0.47 2.75 13.16
N PRO A 317 -1.22 2.95 14.25
CA PRO A 317 -0.64 3.21 15.58
C PRO A 317 0.16 2.02 16.14
N LEU A 318 -0.09 0.79 15.68
CA LEU A 318 0.67 -0.39 16.07
C LEU A 318 2.07 -0.42 15.46
N GLU A 319 2.26 0.23 14.31
CA GLU A 319 3.51 0.27 13.55
C GLU A 319 4.30 1.57 13.80
N ASP A 320 3.98 2.32 14.88
CA ASP A 320 4.62 3.61 15.20
C ASP A 320 6.14 3.51 15.31
N ALA A 321 6.67 2.40 15.83
CA ALA A 321 8.11 2.17 15.92
C ALA A 321 8.78 2.08 14.54
N VAL A 322 8.16 1.36 13.59
CA VAL A 322 8.63 1.26 12.20
C VAL A 322 8.57 2.62 11.52
N ILE A 323 7.46 3.35 11.71
CA ILE A 323 7.25 4.67 11.10
C ILE A 323 8.27 5.68 11.61
N ARG A 324 8.57 5.70 12.91
CA ARG A 324 9.62 6.56 13.49
C ARG A 324 10.98 6.26 12.89
N ARG A 325 11.37 4.99 12.80
CA ARG A 325 12.64 4.59 12.19
C ARG A 325 12.74 5.04 10.73
N LEU A 326 11.64 4.95 9.96
CA LEU A 326 11.59 5.47 8.59
C LEU A 326 11.73 7.00 8.56
N LEU A 327 11.07 7.73 9.46
CA LEU A 327 11.18 9.18 9.57
C LEU A 327 12.60 9.63 9.93
N ASP A 328 13.30 8.86 10.79
CA ASP A 328 14.68 9.13 11.18
C ASP A 328 15.66 8.81 10.04
N LEU A 329 15.44 7.69 9.33
CA LEU A 329 16.28 7.29 8.21
C LEU A 329 16.16 8.23 7.01
N LEU A 330 14.98 8.79 6.77
CA LEU A 330 14.64 9.65 5.63
C LEU A 330 14.63 11.16 6.01
N ARG A 331 15.54 11.58 6.86
CA ARG A 331 15.72 13.00 7.24
C ARG A 331 16.25 13.90 6.14
#